data_2b2aff876e0ed1ef5d1e01d12256f6b7
#
_entry.id   2b2aff876e0ed1ef5d1e01d12256f6b7
#
_cell.length_a   1.000
_cell.length_b   1.000
_cell.length_c   1.000
_cell.angle_alpha   90.00
_cell.angle_beta   90.00
_cell.angle_gamma   90.00
#
_symmetry.space_group_name_H-M   'P 1'
#
loop_
_entity.id
_entity.type
_entity.pdbx_description
1 polymer ?
#
loop_
_entity_poly.entity_id
_entity_poly.type
_entity_poly.pdbx_seq_one_letter_code
_entity_poly.pdbx_strand_id
1 'polypeptide(L)'
;SYIYNQFVWNFYWRNVLAANKLLAAFPLETSSNVEKGYVGAAHAFRALMYLDMARMYEYLPTDGTSMPNDAGNDVTNLTVPIVTEKTTEEESYNNPRVTREKMAEFILSDLQAAEENIVYLTESSRALPHLDAVYGLMARYYMWLEDYPNAKTYARKAIDESKLKPMTQEDCLSTSKGFNTLSCWIWGSQLVKENDVVQTGIVNWTSMRLLSDMQHNVLAVRTQ
;
A
#
# COMPACT_ATOMS: atom_id res chain seq x y z
N SER A 1 22.02 7.34 2.98
CA SER A 1 20.60 7.38 3.37
C SER A 1 19.72 8.15 2.40
N TYR A 2 20.15 9.29 1.82
CA TYR A 2 19.36 10.07 0.85
C TYR A 2 18.88 9.23 -0.35
N ILE A 3 19.75 8.38 -0.90
CA ILE A 3 19.44 7.52 -2.05
C ILE A 3 18.27 6.54 -1.73
N TYR A 4 18.26 5.99 -0.54
CA TYR A 4 17.19 5.06 -0.13
C TYR A 4 15.85 5.78 0.06
N ASN A 5 15.85 6.95 0.68
CA ASN A 5 14.64 7.75 0.86
C ASN A 5 14.08 8.20 -0.49
N GLN A 6 14.95 8.63 -1.42
CA GLN A 6 14.55 9.01 -2.78
C GLN A 6 14.00 7.80 -3.56
N PHE A 7 14.58 6.60 -3.39
CA PHE A 7 14.08 5.40 -4.05
C PHE A 7 12.64 5.09 -3.60
N VAL A 8 12.38 5.07 -2.28
CA VAL A 8 11.05 4.81 -1.71
C VAL A 8 10.06 5.87 -2.18
N TRP A 9 10.42 7.15 -2.09
CA TRP A 9 9.61 8.26 -2.58
C TRP A 9 9.24 8.10 -4.06
N ASN A 10 10.23 7.85 -4.91
CA ASN A 10 10.01 7.67 -6.34
C ASN A 10 9.18 6.43 -6.66
N PHE A 11 9.33 5.36 -5.89
CA PHE A 11 8.52 4.15 -6.05
C PHE A 11 7.04 4.46 -5.88
N TYR A 12 6.65 5.09 -4.79
CA TYR A 12 5.24 5.43 -4.53
C TYR A 12 4.68 6.39 -5.58
N TRP A 13 5.41 7.44 -5.93
CA TRP A 13 4.95 8.41 -6.93
C TRP A 13 4.83 7.84 -8.34
N ARG A 14 5.68 6.90 -8.72
CA ARG A 14 5.53 6.17 -9.99
C ARG A 14 4.26 5.33 -10.02
N ASN A 15 3.90 4.69 -8.93
CA ASN A 15 2.66 3.93 -8.83
C ASN A 15 1.43 4.85 -8.84
N VAL A 16 1.47 6.00 -8.15
CA VAL A 16 0.41 7.03 -8.23
C VAL A 16 0.25 7.52 -9.66
N LEU A 17 1.36 7.82 -10.36
CA LEU A 17 1.33 8.24 -11.76
C LEU A 17 0.71 7.17 -12.66
N ALA A 18 1.03 5.89 -12.46
CA ALA A 18 0.47 4.79 -13.23
C ALA A 18 -1.05 4.69 -13.02
N ALA A 19 -1.52 4.77 -11.77
CA ALA A 19 -2.94 4.80 -11.45
C ALA A 19 -3.63 6.01 -12.11
N ASN A 20 -3.07 7.21 -11.96
CA ASN A 20 -3.63 8.42 -12.55
C ASN A 20 -3.73 8.33 -14.09
N LYS A 21 -2.73 7.76 -14.78
CA LYS A 21 -2.79 7.54 -16.23
C LYS A 21 -3.94 6.63 -16.64
N LEU A 22 -4.19 5.56 -15.88
CA LEU A 22 -5.31 4.67 -16.14
C LEU A 22 -6.65 5.39 -15.90
N LEU A 23 -6.79 6.11 -14.79
CA LEU A 23 -7.99 6.87 -14.45
C LEU A 23 -8.28 7.96 -15.48
N ALA A 24 -7.27 8.63 -16.02
CA ALA A 24 -7.42 9.61 -17.10
C ALA A 24 -7.87 8.96 -18.42
N ALA A 25 -7.38 7.76 -18.72
CA ALA A 25 -7.72 7.05 -19.96
C ALA A 25 -9.15 6.47 -19.96
N PHE A 26 -9.70 6.15 -18.80
CA PHE A 26 -11.00 5.50 -18.64
C PHE A 26 -11.88 6.26 -17.63
N PRO A 27 -12.47 7.42 -18.03
CA PRO A 27 -13.43 8.13 -17.19
C PRO A 27 -14.66 7.25 -16.93
N LEU A 28 -15.12 7.20 -15.67
CA LEU A 28 -16.20 6.29 -15.23
C LEU A 28 -17.50 6.47 -16.01
N GLU A 29 -17.80 7.70 -16.43
CA GLU A 29 -19.03 8.05 -17.14
C GLU A 29 -19.15 7.41 -18.53
N THR A 30 -18.00 7.12 -19.15
CA THR A 30 -17.92 6.57 -20.52
C THR A 30 -17.39 5.15 -20.55
N SER A 31 -16.91 4.64 -19.45
CA SER A 31 -16.28 3.31 -19.35
C SER A 31 -17.31 2.18 -19.39
N SER A 32 -16.98 1.13 -20.12
CA SER A 32 -17.70 -0.17 -20.07
C SER A 32 -17.52 -0.83 -18.70
N ASN A 33 -18.33 -1.83 -18.38
CA ASN A 33 -18.21 -2.56 -17.12
C ASN A 33 -16.83 -3.19 -16.94
N VAL A 34 -16.23 -3.74 -18.02
CA VAL A 34 -14.89 -4.32 -17.93
C VAL A 34 -13.85 -3.26 -17.56
N GLU A 35 -13.90 -2.09 -18.19
CA GLU A 35 -13.02 -0.97 -17.89
C GLU A 35 -13.24 -0.46 -16.46
N LYS A 36 -14.49 -0.38 -15.98
CA LYS A 36 -14.81 -0.01 -14.59
C LYS A 36 -14.15 -0.93 -13.58
N GLY A 37 -14.06 -2.24 -13.86
CA GLY A 37 -13.33 -3.17 -13.00
C GLY A 37 -11.86 -2.80 -12.83
N TYR A 38 -11.18 -2.44 -13.93
CA TYR A 38 -9.79 -1.97 -13.87
C TYR A 38 -9.65 -0.58 -13.26
N VAL A 39 -10.62 0.32 -13.47
CA VAL A 39 -10.69 1.63 -12.81
C VAL A 39 -10.82 1.44 -11.29
N GLY A 40 -11.67 0.52 -10.84
CA GLY A 40 -11.77 0.15 -9.42
C GLY A 40 -10.44 -0.35 -8.85
N ALA A 41 -9.72 -1.19 -9.59
CA ALA A 41 -8.38 -1.64 -9.20
C ALA A 41 -7.38 -0.47 -9.12
N ALA A 42 -7.41 0.46 -10.07
CA ALA A 42 -6.53 1.65 -10.05
C ALA A 42 -6.79 2.55 -8.84
N HIS A 43 -8.05 2.77 -8.48
CA HIS A 43 -8.42 3.49 -7.25
C HIS A 43 -7.91 2.77 -6.00
N ALA A 44 -8.03 1.44 -5.91
CA ALA A 44 -7.50 0.66 -4.80
C ALA A 44 -5.97 0.76 -4.69
N PHE A 45 -5.25 0.68 -5.81
CA PHE A 45 -3.79 0.90 -5.83
C PHE A 45 -3.42 2.31 -5.39
N ARG A 46 -4.11 3.34 -5.90
CA ARG A 46 -3.83 4.73 -5.53
C ARG A 46 -4.09 4.97 -4.04
N ALA A 47 -5.20 4.46 -3.52
CA ALA A 47 -5.51 4.51 -2.09
C ALA A 47 -4.42 3.85 -1.24
N LEU A 48 -3.93 2.66 -1.64
CA LEU A 48 -2.83 1.99 -0.94
C LEU A 48 -1.57 2.86 -0.92
N MET A 49 -1.17 3.42 -2.09
CA MET A 49 0.03 4.26 -2.17
C MET A 49 -0.07 5.48 -1.25
N TYR A 50 -1.21 6.17 -1.28
CA TYR A 50 -1.42 7.34 -0.41
C TYR A 50 -1.52 6.98 1.07
N LEU A 51 -2.17 5.88 1.42
CA LEU A 51 -2.24 5.42 2.80
C LEU A 51 -0.85 5.08 3.37
N ASP A 52 -0.02 4.42 2.58
CA ASP A 52 1.34 4.08 3.00
C ASP A 52 2.22 5.35 3.09
N MET A 53 2.14 6.26 2.09
CA MET A 53 2.86 7.53 2.14
C MET A 53 2.41 8.41 3.31
N ALA A 54 1.10 8.51 3.57
CA ALA A 54 0.59 9.26 4.71
C ALA A 54 1.24 8.77 6.01
N ARG A 55 1.19 7.46 6.25
CA ARG A 55 1.76 6.83 7.46
C ARG A 55 3.28 6.97 7.58
N MET A 56 4.00 7.04 6.47
CA MET A 56 5.46 7.18 6.47
C MET A 56 5.94 8.61 6.60
N TYR A 57 5.18 9.57 6.09
CA TYR A 57 5.64 10.95 5.92
C TYR A 57 4.84 11.98 6.74
N GLU A 58 3.81 11.55 7.48
CA GLU A 58 3.14 12.45 8.42
C GLU A 58 3.99 12.66 9.66
N TYR A 59 3.92 13.88 10.20
CA TYR A 59 4.47 14.21 11.49
C TYR A 59 3.35 14.26 12.52
N LEU A 60 3.39 13.36 13.49
CA LEU A 60 2.41 13.33 14.56
C LEU A 60 2.86 14.22 15.74
N PRO A 61 1.93 14.81 16.51
CA PRO A 61 2.28 15.62 17.68
C PRO A 61 3.07 14.84 18.74
N THR A 62 2.97 13.52 18.74
CA THR A 62 3.66 12.60 19.65
C THR A 62 5.05 12.20 19.17
N ASP A 63 5.43 12.57 17.95
CA ASP A 63 6.75 12.24 17.43
C ASP A 63 7.80 13.08 18.16
N GLY A 64 8.85 12.42 18.65
CA GLY A 64 9.95 13.07 19.34
C GLY A 64 10.92 13.83 18.41
N THR A 65 10.56 14.00 17.14
CA THR A 65 11.35 14.70 16.13
C THR A 65 10.99 16.18 16.06
N SER A 66 11.94 17.00 15.62
CA SER A 66 11.69 18.43 15.42
C SER A 66 10.56 18.67 14.42
N MET A 67 9.57 19.45 14.81
CA MET A 67 8.40 19.76 13.98
C MET A 67 8.64 20.78 12.88
N PRO A 68 9.52 21.78 13.02
CA PRO A 68 9.82 22.66 11.89
C PRO A 68 10.68 21.92 10.85
N ASN A 69 10.36 22.13 9.59
CA ASN A 69 11.20 21.71 8.48
C ASN A 69 12.44 22.61 8.37
N ASP A 70 13.34 22.31 7.41
CA ASP A 70 14.58 23.11 7.23
C ASP A 70 14.31 24.61 6.94
N ALA A 71 13.09 24.95 6.46
CA ALA A 71 12.66 26.33 6.27
C ALA A 71 11.99 26.95 7.52
N GLY A 72 11.93 26.24 8.63
CA GLY A 72 11.34 26.71 9.88
C GLY A 72 9.80 26.64 9.94
N ASN A 73 9.13 26.00 8.98
CA ASN A 73 7.68 25.87 8.97
C ASN A 73 7.25 24.66 9.82
N ASP A 74 6.17 24.83 10.59
CA ASP A 74 5.52 23.72 11.28
C ASP A 74 4.88 22.77 10.28
N VAL A 75 5.24 21.51 10.32
CA VAL A 75 4.72 20.44 9.45
C VAL A 75 3.90 19.39 10.20
N THR A 76 3.54 19.68 11.44
CA THR A 76 2.70 18.78 12.27
C THR A 76 1.37 18.50 11.57
N ASN A 77 0.95 17.24 11.58
CA ASN A 77 -0.26 16.75 10.90
C ASN A 77 -0.30 16.96 9.37
N LEU A 78 0.81 17.30 8.75
CA LEU A 78 0.90 17.33 7.30
C LEU A 78 1.40 15.96 6.79
N THR A 79 0.73 15.48 5.74
CA THR A 79 1.07 14.24 5.04
C THR A 79 1.90 14.52 3.79
N VAL A 80 1.45 14.11 2.63
CA VAL A 80 2.09 14.36 1.32
C VAL A 80 1.17 15.20 0.43
N PRO A 81 1.65 15.79 -0.66
CA PRO A 81 0.78 16.44 -1.66
C PRO A 81 -0.22 15.43 -2.26
N ILE A 82 -1.37 15.89 -2.73
CA ILE A 82 -2.31 15.09 -3.52
C ILE A 82 -2.11 15.43 -5.01
N VAL A 83 -1.87 14.40 -5.82
CA VAL A 83 -1.77 14.47 -7.29
C VAL A 83 -2.76 13.48 -7.88
N THR A 84 -3.68 13.97 -8.69
CA THR A 84 -4.70 13.15 -9.35
C THR A 84 -4.51 13.17 -10.87
N GLU A 85 -5.35 12.43 -11.57
CA GLU A 85 -5.45 12.46 -13.04
C GLU A 85 -5.86 13.83 -13.60
N LYS A 86 -6.37 14.70 -12.75
CA LYS A 86 -6.83 16.08 -13.11
C LYS A 86 -5.78 17.14 -12.79
N THR A 87 -4.74 16.79 -12.03
CA THR A 87 -3.69 17.74 -11.65
C THR A 87 -2.87 18.11 -12.86
N THR A 88 -2.83 19.40 -13.19
CA THR A 88 -2.03 19.94 -14.28
C THR A 88 -0.56 20.06 -13.90
N GLU A 89 0.30 20.22 -14.91
CA GLU A 89 1.73 20.44 -14.69
C GLU A 89 1.98 21.72 -13.88
N GLU A 90 1.26 22.80 -14.18
CA GLU A 90 1.36 24.08 -13.47
C GLU A 90 1.01 23.92 -11.98
N GLU A 91 -0.10 23.23 -11.67
CA GLU A 91 -0.51 22.95 -10.29
C GLU A 91 0.51 22.08 -9.55
N SER A 92 1.23 21.20 -10.25
CA SER A 92 2.20 20.32 -9.64
C SER A 92 3.44 21.06 -9.10
N TYR A 93 3.79 22.22 -9.67
CA TYR A 93 4.92 23.03 -9.19
C TYR A 93 4.67 23.72 -7.85
N ASN A 94 3.41 23.97 -7.49
CA ASN A 94 2.99 24.57 -6.22
C ASN A 94 1.98 23.72 -5.47
N ASN A 95 2.27 22.42 -5.33
CA ASN A 95 1.39 21.48 -4.64
C ASN A 95 1.92 21.19 -3.23
N PRO A 96 1.42 21.90 -2.21
CA PRO A 96 1.88 21.72 -0.84
C PRO A 96 1.39 20.40 -0.25
N ARG A 97 2.02 19.97 0.83
CA ARG A 97 1.52 18.89 1.69
C ARG A 97 0.11 19.24 2.18
N VAL A 98 -0.74 18.23 2.29
CA VAL A 98 -2.10 18.40 2.82
C VAL A 98 -2.18 17.89 4.25
N THR A 99 -3.20 18.35 4.97
CA THR A 99 -3.46 17.87 6.33
C THR A 99 -3.89 16.40 6.33
N ARG A 100 -3.76 15.76 7.49
CA ARG A 100 -4.19 14.38 7.72
C ARG A 100 -5.67 14.17 7.38
N GLU A 101 -6.54 15.13 7.76
CA GLU A 101 -7.97 15.08 7.50
C GLU A 101 -8.27 15.09 5.99
N LYS A 102 -7.64 16.02 5.26
CA LYS A 102 -7.81 16.12 3.80
C LYS A 102 -7.27 14.89 3.09
N MET A 103 -6.16 14.34 3.53
CA MET A 103 -5.64 13.08 3.00
C MET A 103 -6.60 11.92 3.30
N ALA A 104 -7.17 11.86 4.49
CA ALA A 104 -8.15 10.85 4.86
C ALA A 104 -9.40 10.89 3.97
N GLU A 105 -9.95 12.07 3.72
CA GLU A 105 -11.08 12.25 2.80
C GLU A 105 -10.74 11.76 1.37
N PHE A 106 -9.55 12.10 0.89
CA PHE A 106 -9.09 11.68 -0.42
C PHE A 106 -8.93 10.15 -0.53
N ILE A 107 -8.25 9.53 0.43
CA ILE A 107 -8.07 8.06 0.46
C ILE A 107 -9.42 7.36 0.56
N LEU A 108 -10.34 7.87 1.39
CA LEU A 108 -11.68 7.29 1.50
C LEU A 108 -12.46 7.38 0.19
N SER A 109 -12.37 8.49 -0.52
CA SER A 109 -13.03 8.64 -1.83
C SER A 109 -12.51 7.63 -2.85
N ASP A 110 -11.21 7.36 -2.87
CA ASP A 110 -10.63 6.32 -3.72
C ASP A 110 -11.09 4.92 -3.31
N LEU A 111 -11.13 4.63 -2.00
CA LEU A 111 -11.59 3.33 -1.52
C LEU A 111 -13.07 3.08 -1.82
N GLN A 112 -13.91 4.11 -1.75
CA GLN A 112 -15.33 4.03 -2.12
C GLN A 112 -15.49 3.81 -3.63
N ALA A 113 -14.77 4.56 -4.46
CA ALA A 113 -14.76 4.36 -5.89
C ALA A 113 -14.24 2.96 -6.26
N ALA A 114 -13.25 2.44 -5.53
CA ALA A 114 -12.79 1.06 -5.69
C ALA A 114 -13.87 0.06 -5.33
N GLU A 115 -14.54 0.19 -4.17
CA GLU A 115 -15.63 -0.69 -3.73
C GLU A 115 -16.75 -0.79 -4.76
N GLU A 116 -17.18 0.36 -5.32
CA GLU A 116 -18.27 0.43 -6.29
C GLU A 116 -17.93 -0.22 -7.64
N ASN A 117 -16.68 -0.11 -8.08
CA ASN A 117 -16.31 -0.48 -9.45
C ASN A 117 -15.56 -1.81 -9.55
N ILE A 118 -14.85 -2.24 -8.49
CA ILE A 118 -14.07 -3.48 -8.51
C ILE A 118 -14.93 -4.74 -8.71
N VAL A 119 -16.22 -4.66 -8.43
CA VAL A 119 -17.18 -5.75 -8.64
C VAL A 119 -17.32 -6.16 -10.12
N TYR A 120 -16.95 -5.28 -11.04
CA TYR A 120 -16.91 -5.56 -12.46
C TYR A 120 -15.60 -6.22 -12.93
N LEU A 121 -14.61 -6.36 -12.06
CA LEU A 121 -13.33 -7.00 -12.41
C LEU A 121 -13.55 -8.50 -12.61
N THR A 122 -13.38 -8.96 -13.84
CA THR A 122 -13.56 -10.37 -14.24
C THR A 122 -12.26 -11.17 -14.15
N GLU A 123 -11.11 -10.50 -14.08
CA GLU A 123 -9.82 -11.16 -13.93
C GLU A 123 -9.74 -11.85 -12.55
N SER A 124 -9.35 -13.13 -12.55
CA SER A 124 -9.26 -13.92 -11.32
C SER A 124 -7.90 -13.87 -10.62
N SER A 125 -6.93 -13.22 -11.25
CA SER A 125 -5.58 -13.12 -10.69
C SER A 125 -5.54 -12.31 -9.41
N ARG A 126 -5.02 -12.89 -8.35
CA ARG A 126 -4.78 -12.21 -7.07
C ARG A 126 -3.64 -11.18 -7.12
N ALA A 127 -3.03 -10.98 -8.28
CA ALA A 127 -2.11 -9.86 -8.53
C ALA A 127 -2.84 -8.52 -8.62
N LEU A 128 -4.14 -8.54 -8.94
CA LEU A 128 -5.02 -7.36 -8.85
C LEU A 128 -5.82 -7.41 -7.55
N PRO A 129 -6.12 -6.24 -6.95
CA PRO A 129 -7.02 -6.19 -5.81
C PRO A 129 -8.44 -6.59 -6.24
N HIS A 130 -9.12 -7.37 -5.42
CA HIS A 130 -10.53 -7.66 -5.52
C HIS A 130 -11.28 -7.01 -4.36
N LEU A 131 -12.59 -7.23 -4.25
CA LEU A 131 -13.42 -6.59 -3.23
C LEU A 131 -12.94 -6.90 -1.81
N ASP A 132 -12.48 -8.12 -1.56
CA ASP A 132 -11.88 -8.51 -0.29
C ASP A 132 -10.61 -7.71 0.06
N ALA A 133 -9.78 -7.41 -0.94
CA ALA A 133 -8.60 -6.56 -0.77
C ALA A 133 -8.99 -5.09 -0.50
N VAL A 134 -10.02 -4.58 -1.18
CA VAL A 134 -10.56 -3.25 -0.92
C VAL A 134 -11.06 -3.12 0.52
N TYR A 135 -11.81 -4.11 1.02
CA TYR A 135 -12.21 -4.15 2.42
C TYR A 135 -11.02 -4.23 3.39
N GLY A 136 -9.98 -4.99 3.03
CA GLY A 136 -8.72 -5.01 3.78
C GLY A 136 -8.03 -3.65 3.84
N LEU A 137 -8.03 -2.89 2.74
CA LEU A 137 -7.52 -1.53 2.70
C LEU A 137 -8.37 -0.57 3.53
N MET A 138 -9.70 -0.69 3.48
CA MET A 138 -10.59 0.09 4.34
C MET A 138 -10.33 -0.20 5.84
N ALA A 139 -10.12 -1.46 6.20
CA ALA A 139 -9.75 -1.80 7.57
C ALA A 139 -8.44 -1.11 8.00
N ARG A 140 -7.40 -1.13 7.13
CA ARG A 140 -6.13 -0.43 7.39
C ARG A 140 -6.31 1.09 7.45
N TYR A 141 -7.15 1.66 6.62
CA TYR A 141 -7.50 3.08 6.63
C TYR A 141 -8.13 3.49 7.96
N TYR A 142 -9.13 2.75 8.43
CA TYR A 142 -9.77 3.04 9.71
C TYR A 142 -8.84 2.78 10.92
N MET A 143 -7.91 1.81 10.81
CA MET A 143 -6.84 1.64 11.80
C MET A 143 -5.93 2.87 11.87
N TRP A 144 -5.57 3.45 10.72
CA TRP A 144 -4.77 4.69 10.68
C TRP A 144 -5.49 5.87 11.33
N LEU A 145 -6.81 5.95 11.19
CA LEU A 145 -7.64 6.97 11.85
C LEU A 145 -7.99 6.66 13.31
N GLU A 146 -7.55 5.52 13.84
CA GLU A 146 -7.91 5.04 15.18
C GLU A 146 -9.42 4.76 15.36
N ASP A 147 -10.16 4.64 14.25
CA ASP A 147 -11.55 4.22 14.23
C ASP A 147 -11.65 2.69 14.26
N TYR A 148 -11.39 2.11 15.43
CA TYR A 148 -11.36 0.68 15.63
C TYR A 148 -12.70 -0.05 15.38
N PRO A 149 -13.87 0.56 15.67
CA PRO A 149 -15.15 -0.05 15.32
C PRO A 149 -15.32 -0.30 13.82
N ASN A 150 -15.01 0.71 12.99
CA ASN A 150 -15.06 0.58 11.54
C ASN A 150 -13.94 -0.33 11.01
N ALA A 151 -12.72 -0.23 11.56
CA ALA A 151 -11.63 -1.14 11.22
C ALA A 151 -12.02 -2.61 11.44
N LYS A 152 -12.63 -2.95 12.57
CA LYS A 152 -13.14 -4.28 12.87
C LYS A 152 -14.21 -4.73 11.86
N THR A 153 -15.14 -3.84 11.53
CA THR A 153 -16.21 -4.12 10.57
C THR A 153 -15.68 -4.47 9.20
N TYR A 154 -14.75 -3.66 8.67
CA TYR A 154 -14.18 -3.89 7.36
C TYR A 154 -13.20 -5.07 7.32
N ALA A 155 -12.45 -5.31 8.40
CA ALA A 155 -11.64 -6.52 8.53
C ALA A 155 -12.50 -7.79 8.46
N ARG A 156 -13.67 -7.79 9.10
CA ARG A 156 -14.62 -8.90 9.01
C ARG A 156 -15.15 -9.07 7.58
N LYS A 157 -15.55 -7.97 6.93
CA LYS A 157 -15.99 -8.01 5.52
C LYS A 157 -14.91 -8.60 4.62
N ALA A 158 -13.63 -8.21 4.80
CA ALA A 158 -12.52 -8.73 4.00
C ALA A 158 -12.35 -10.25 4.17
N ILE A 159 -12.44 -10.75 5.41
CA ILE A 159 -12.32 -12.18 5.70
C ILE A 159 -13.49 -12.96 5.07
N ASP A 160 -14.73 -12.48 5.26
CA ASP A 160 -15.92 -13.14 4.79
C ASP A 160 -16.02 -13.14 3.25
N GLU A 161 -15.61 -12.04 2.60
CA GLU A 161 -15.57 -11.91 1.14
C GLU A 161 -14.49 -12.80 0.51
N SER A 162 -13.30 -12.86 1.12
CA SER A 162 -12.18 -13.63 0.58
C SER A 162 -12.45 -15.13 0.50
N LYS A 163 -13.25 -15.67 1.42
CA LYS A 163 -13.50 -17.12 1.61
C LYS A 163 -12.21 -17.94 1.79
N LEU A 164 -11.09 -17.25 2.01
CA LEU A 164 -9.78 -17.87 2.21
C LEU A 164 -9.59 -18.24 3.68
N LYS A 165 -8.74 -19.23 3.90
CA LYS A 165 -8.31 -19.61 5.25
C LYS A 165 -6.86 -19.19 5.44
N PRO A 166 -6.47 -18.73 6.64
CA PRO A 166 -5.07 -18.51 6.97
C PRO A 166 -4.24 -19.78 6.71
N MET A 167 -2.98 -19.59 6.34
CA MET A 167 -2.03 -20.70 6.23
C MET A 167 -1.94 -21.44 7.57
N THR A 168 -1.91 -22.76 7.50
CA THR A 168 -1.62 -23.59 8.68
C THR A 168 -0.13 -23.51 9.03
N GLN A 169 0.22 -23.90 10.24
CA GLN A 169 1.63 -24.01 10.62
C GLN A 169 2.39 -25.00 9.72
N GLU A 170 1.74 -26.09 9.32
CA GLU A 170 2.31 -27.06 8.39
C GLU A 170 2.58 -26.48 7.02
N ASP A 171 1.64 -25.67 6.47
CA ASP A 171 1.85 -24.97 5.22
C ASP A 171 3.01 -23.97 5.30
N CYS A 172 3.10 -23.20 6.38
CA CYS A 172 4.18 -22.24 6.60
C CYS A 172 5.57 -22.91 6.70
N LEU A 173 5.64 -24.10 7.24
CA LEU A 173 6.88 -24.86 7.43
C LEU A 173 7.21 -25.77 6.24
N SER A 174 6.32 -25.89 5.27
CA SER A 174 6.52 -26.77 4.11
C SER A 174 7.63 -26.25 3.20
N THR A 175 8.65 -27.06 3.01
CA THR A 175 9.77 -26.79 2.09
C THR A 175 9.38 -26.92 0.61
N SER A 176 8.28 -27.62 0.32
CA SER A 176 7.79 -27.83 -1.06
C SER A 176 6.80 -26.76 -1.50
N LYS A 177 5.96 -26.26 -0.60
CA LYS A 177 4.97 -25.20 -0.90
C LYS A 177 5.53 -23.80 -0.71
N GLY A 178 6.39 -23.63 0.30
CA GLY A 178 6.95 -22.35 0.68
C GLY A 178 5.92 -21.32 1.18
N PHE A 179 6.43 -20.23 1.72
CA PHE A 179 5.62 -19.11 2.22
C PHE A 179 4.89 -18.34 1.10
N ASN A 180 5.29 -18.54 -0.16
CA ASN A 180 4.80 -17.81 -1.34
C ASN A 180 3.61 -18.49 -2.03
N THR A 181 2.81 -19.26 -1.33
CA THR A 181 1.62 -19.88 -1.92
C THR A 181 0.49 -18.86 -2.03
N LEU A 182 0.32 -18.28 -3.23
CA LEU A 182 -0.68 -17.23 -3.52
C LEU A 182 -2.12 -17.64 -3.22
N SER A 183 -2.43 -18.93 -3.17
CA SER A 183 -3.78 -19.44 -2.87
C SER A 183 -4.31 -19.08 -1.48
N CYS A 184 -3.45 -18.64 -0.56
CA CYS A 184 -3.82 -18.19 0.78
C CYS A 184 -3.87 -16.67 0.92
N TRP A 185 -3.55 -15.94 -0.14
CA TRP A 185 -3.41 -14.49 -0.09
C TRP A 185 -4.66 -13.81 -0.67
N ILE A 186 -5.17 -12.83 0.03
CA ILE A 186 -6.23 -11.95 -0.46
C ILE A 186 -5.75 -11.17 -1.68
N TRP A 187 -4.52 -10.66 -1.60
CA TRP A 187 -3.86 -9.90 -2.65
C TRP A 187 -2.35 -10.03 -2.53
N GLY A 188 -1.69 -10.23 -3.65
CA GLY A 188 -0.24 -10.31 -3.69
C GLY A 188 0.27 -10.17 -5.11
N SER A 189 1.33 -9.41 -5.31
CA SER A 189 1.97 -9.31 -6.61
C SER A 189 3.26 -10.11 -6.65
N GLN A 190 3.33 -11.02 -7.60
CA GLN A 190 4.54 -11.73 -7.99
C GLN A 190 5.27 -10.91 -9.05
N LEU A 191 6.04 -9.91 -8.61
CA LEU A 191 6.65 -8.95 -9.54
C LEU A 191 7.94 -9.44 -10.17
N VAL A 192 8.60 -10.46 -9.61
CA VAL A 192 9.97 -10.79 -10.00
C VAL A 192 10.21 -12.27 -9.88
N LYS A 193 11.00 -12.81 -10.78
CA LYS A 193 11.63 -14.12 -10.57
C LYS A 193 12.59 -14.01 -9.39
N GLU A 194 12.60 -15.01 -8.54
CA GLU A 194 13.41 -15.07 -7.31
C GLU A 194 14.86 -14.59 -7.51
N ASN A 195 15.46 -14.93 -8.65
CA ASN A 195 16.84 -14.53 -8.99
C ASN A 195 17.05 -13.01 -9.09
N ASP A 196 16.06 -12.25 -9.53
CA ASP A 196 16.22 -10.81 -9.74
C ASP A 196 16.15 -10.05 -8.40
N VAL A 197 15.35 -10.53 -7.45
CA VAL A 197 15.28 -9.99 -6.09
C VAL A 197 16.56 -10.30 -5.32
N VAL A 198 17.10 -11.50 -5.47
CA VAL A 198 18.32 -11.93 -4.79
C VAL A 198 19.55 -11.22 -5.35
N GLN A 199 19.60 -10.95 -6.67
CA GLN A 199 20.78 -10.35 -7.30
C GLN A 199 20.82 -8.83 -7.25
N THR A 200 19.66 -8.14 -7.26
CA THR A 200 19.60 -6.69 -7.42
C THR A 200 18.84 -5.95 -6.33
N GLY A 201 18.16 -6.67 -5.44
CA GLY A 201 17.29 -6.06 -4.43
C GLY A 201 18.01 -5.55 -3.19
N ILE A 202 17.40 -4.59 -2.53
CA ILE A 202 17.77 -4.11 -1.18
C ILE A 202 17.91 -5.28 -0.20
N VAL A 203 17.15 -6.35 -0.39
CA VAL A 203 17.21 -7.59 0.40
C VAL A 203 18.61 -8.22 0.34
N ASN A 204 19.30 -8.17 -0.80
CA ASN A 204 20.64 -8.74 -0.92
C ASN A 204 21.72 -7.92 -0.19
N TRP A 205 21.57 -6.57 -0.15
CA TRP A 205 22.59 -5.69 0.43
C TRP A 205 22.47 -5.49 1.94
N THR A 206 21.27 -5.55 2.49
CA THR A 206 21.03 -5.26 3.91
C THR A 206 20.60 -6.48 4.71
N SER A 207 19.85 -7.40 4.13
CA SER A 207 19.23 -8.49 4.88
C SER A 207 20.09 -9.74 5.00
N MET A 208 21.02 -10.00 4.06
CA MET A 208 21.94 -11.14 4.22
C MET A 208 22.83 -10.95 5.45
N ARG A 209 23.27 -9.73 5.71
CA ARG A 209 24.05 -9.40 6.90
C ARG A 209 23.19 -9.37 8.15
N LEU A 210 21.99 -8.79 8.08
CA LEU A 210 21.04 -8.75 9.19
C LEU A 210 20.51 -10.15 9.56
N LEU A 211 20.21 -10.99 8.57
CA LEU A 211 19.77 -12.37 8.78
C LEU A 211 20.89 -13.26 9.31
N SER A 212 22.15 -13.08 8.85
CA SER A 212 23.31 -13.80 9.41
C SER A 212 23.59 -13.37 10.84
N ASP A 213 23.48 -12.09 11.15
CA ASP A 213 23.67 -11.57 12.51
C ASP A 213 22.51 -11.99 13.43
N MET A 214 21.27 -12.01 12.94
CA MET A 214 20.12 -12.55 13.68
C MET A 214 20.23 -14.07 13.87
N GLN A 215 20.66 -14.84 12.88
CA GLN A 215 20.90 -16.27 13.03
C GLN A 215 22.03 -16.56 14.02
N HIS A 216 23.12 -15.80 14.00
CA HIS A 216 24.20 -15.93 14.97
C HIS A 216 23.74 -15.61 16.39
N ASN A 217 22.99 -14.54 16.58
CA ASN A 217 22.48 -14.15 17.90
C ASN A 217 21.41 -15.12 18.43
N VAL A 218 20.54 -15.65 17.58
CA VAL A 218 19.53 -16.65 17.99
C VAL A 218 20.19 -18.01 18.31
N LEU A 219 21.22 -18.40 17.59
CA LEU A 219 22.01 -19.62 17.90
C LEU A 219 22.84 -19.47 19.18
N ALA A 220 23.42 -18.28 19.41
CA ALA A 220 24.17 -18.00 20.66
C ALA A 220 23.29 -18.02 21.92
N VAL A 221 22.02 -17.62 21.81
CA VAL A 221 21.05 -17.66 22.94
C VAL A 221 20.53 -19.10 23.20
N ARG A 222 20.61 -20.02 22.21
CA ARG A 222 20.17 -21.41 22.38
C ARG A 222 21.26 -22.34 22.93
N THR A 223 22.50 -21.89 23.02
CA THR A 223 23.63 -22.66 23.51
C THR A 223 24.08 -22.25 24.92
N GLN A 224 23.38 -21.39 25.60
CA GLN A 224 23.48 -21.06 27.02
C GLN A 224 22.28 -21.64 27.79
#